data_0587bef56d3ce61d81e7ebfb248d87d6
#
_entry.id   0587bef56d3ce61d81e7ebfb248d87d6
#
_cell.length_a   1.000
_cell.length_b   1.000
_cell.length_c   1.000
_cell.angle_alpha   90.00
_cell.angle_beta   90.00
_cell.angle_gamma   90.00
#
_symmetry.space_group_name_H-M   'P 1'
#
loop_
_entity.id
_entity.type
_entity.pdbx_description
1 polymer ?
#
loop_
_entity_poly.entity_id
_entity_poly.type
_entity_poly.pdbx_seq_one_letter_code
_entity_poly.pdbx_strand_id
1 'polypeptide(L)'
;MRLSTGALADLLERFGHATAPERAALLAQARASPVAHMDETGWRENGQNGSVWGLATPGPQPVRYDHYDRSRAGSVATDLLGDFDGHLGSDFYGGYNRYAGQHQRCWAHLLRDLHTLKEDHATDAGVVGWAQAVRVLYDDAQAALDGPPLPAALRTTLARQLEAQAFRLGVRYTGLKGHPCRALARRLLRHQGELFEFVRVPGLSADNNAAERLLRPVVVQRKISGGTRSAHGSTTRMALATLFETWRARGLNAFHECLSVLHFPLPQV
;
A
#
# COMPACT_ATOMS: atom_id res chain seq x y z
N MET A 1 -8.13 9.66 -40.27
CA MET A 1 -8.99 8.51 -39.87
C MET A 1 -9.76 8.91 -38.61
N ARG A 2 -11.10 8.74 -38.59
CA ARG A 2 -11.90 8.98 -37.38
C ARG A 2 -12.23 7.61 -36.77
N LEU A 3 -11.82 7.39 -35.53
CA LEU A 3 -12.18 6.19 -34.78
C LEU A 3 -13.48 6.45 -34.00
N SER A 4 -14.40 5.49 -34.02
CA SER A 4 -15.57 5.51 -33.14
C SER A 4 -15.13 5.18 -31.69
N THR A 5 -15.95 5.56 -30.70
CA THR A 5 -15.71 5.23 -29.29
C THR A 5 -15.64 3.71 -29.08
N GLY A 6 -16.48 2.95 -29.80
CA GLY A 6 -16.44 1.47 -29.76
C GLY A 6 -15.11 0.93 -30.29
N ALA A 7 -14.68 1.39 -31.48
CA ALA A 7 -13.39 0.96 -32.04
C ALA A 7 -12.19 1.29 -31.12
N LEU A 8 -12.23 2.42 -30.41
CA LEU A 8 -11.21 2.77 -29.42
C LEU A 8 -11.26 1.81 -28.21
N ALA A 9 -12.45 1.48 -27.72
CA ALA A 9 -12.61 0.54 -26.61
C ALA A 9 -12.08 -0.85 -27.00
N ASP A 10 -12.41 -1.34 -28.20
CA ASP A 10 -11.92 -2.63 -28.70
C ASP A 10 -10.40 -2.66 -28.86
N LEU A 11 -9.79 -1.55 -29.31
CA LEU A 11 -8.33 -1.45 -29.40
C LEU A 11 -7.67 -1.51 -28.02
N LEU A 12 -8.21 -0.79 -27.03
CA LEU A 12 -7.69 -0.82 -25.67
C LEU A 12 -7.80 -2.22 -25.04
N GLU A 13 -8.91 -2.91 -25.31
CA GLU A 13 -9.15 -4.27 -24.87
C GLU A 13 -8.13 -5.25 -25.47
N ARG A 14 -7.97 -5.20 -26.80
CA ARG A 14 -6.98 -6.03 -27.51
C ARG A 14 -5.56 -5.76 -27.00
N PHE A 15 -5.21 -4.50 -26.73
CA PHE A 15 -3.92 -4.15 -26.11
C PHE A 15 -3.82 -4.75 -24.71
N GLY A 16 -4.85 -4.62 -23.88
CA GLY A 16 -4.89 -5.21 -22.54
C GLY A 16 -4.69 -6.74 -22.55
N HIS A 17 -5.23 -7.43 -23.54
CA HIS A 17 -5.01 -8.87 -23.73
C HIS A 17 -3.59 -9.19 -24.22
N ALA A 18 -3.08 -8.45 -25.21
CA ALA A 18 -1.73 -8.65 -25.73
C ALA A 18 -0.65 -8.47 -24.65
N THR A 19 -0.92 -7.63 -23.66
CA THR A 19 0.01 -7.34 -22.56
C THR A 19 -0.13 -8.27 -21.35
N ALA A 20 -0.95 -9.32 -21.42
CA ALA A 20 -1.14 -10.24 -20.29
C ALA A 20 0.16 -10.93 -19.83
N PRO A 21 1.08 -11.38 -20.73
CA PRO A 21 2.37 -11.94 -20.32
C PRO A 21 3.23 -10.94 -19.55
N GLU A 22 3.30 -9.68 -20.00
CA GLU A 22 4.05 -8.61 -19.33
C GLU A 22 3.50 -8.35 -17.91
N ARG A 23 2.19 -8.28 -17.78
CA ARG A 23 1.54 -8.12 -16.46
C ARG A 23 1.85 -9.30 -15.52
N ALA A 24 1.85 -10.52 -16.04
CA ALA A 24 2.19 -11.70 -15.26
C ALA A 24 3.65 -11.64 -14.80
N ALA A 25 4.57 -11.21 -15.67
CA ALA A 25 5.97 -11.00 -15.32
C ALA A 25 6.15 -9.90 -14.25
N LEU A 26 5.42 -8.79 -14.35
CA LEU A 26 5.43 -7.73 -13.34
C LEU A 26 4.91 -8.24 -11.97
N LEU A 27 3.85 -9.04 -11.94
CA LEU A 27 3.36 -9.62 -10.70
C LEU A 27 4.38 -10.60 -10.10
N ALA A 28 4.99 -11.45 -10.91
CA ALA A 28 6.06 -12.34 -10.45
C ALA A 28 7.25 -11.55 -9.89
N GLN A 29 7.66 -10.46 -10.57
CA GLN A 29 8.70 -9.57 -10.08
C GLN A 29 8.31 -8.91 -8.75
N ALA A 30 7.05 -8.48 -8.58
CA ALA A 30 6.58 -7.91 -7.33
C ALA A 30 6.62 -8.92 -6.19
N ARG A 31 6.24 -10.17 -6.46
CA ARG A 31 6.30 -11.28 -5.48
C ARG A 31 7.72 -11.67 -5.09
N ALA A 32 8.67 -11.53 -5.98
CA ALA A 32 10.09 -11.77 -5.71
C ALA A 32 10.80 -10.59 -5.01
N SER A 33 10.11 -9.47 -4.79
CA SER A 33 10.70 -8.29 -4.12
C SER A 33 10.86 -8.53 -2.62
N PRO A 34 11.95 -8.04 -1.99
CA PRO A 34 12.08 -8.12 -0.53
C PRO A 34 11.08 -7.24 0.22
N VAL A 35 10.50 -6.25 -0.44
CA VAL A 35 9.52 -5.32 0.14
C VAL A 35 8.40 -5.07 -0.84
N ALA A 36 7.17 -5.13 -0.36
CA ALA A 36 5.99 -4.72 -1.10
C ALA A 36 5.08 -3.85 -0.21
N HIS A 37 4.33 -2.97 -0.82
CA HIS A 37 3.31 -2.16 -0.17
C HIS A 37 1.97 -2.44 -0.81
N MET A 38 0.94 -2.65 0.00
CA MET A 38 -0.43 -2.84 -0.48
C MET A 38 -1.39 -1.84 0.13
N ASP A 39 -2.37 -1.47 -0.69
CA ASP A 39 -3.52 -0.67 -0.27
C ASP A 39 -4.70 -0.98 -1.20
N GLU A 40 -5.92 -0.66 -0.80
CA GLU A 40 -7.09 -0.85 -1.63
C GLU A 40 -8.00 0.38 -1.64
N THR A 41 -8.70 0.58 -2.74
CA THR A 41 -9.70 1.64 -2.88
C THR A 41 -10.97 1.12 -3.53
N GLY A 42 -12.11 1.69 -3.14
CA GLY A 42 -13.38 1.34 -3.78
C GLY A 42 -13.36 1.66 -5.28
N TRP A 43 -14.02 0.81 -6.06
CA TRP A 43 -14.27 0.99 -7.48
C TRP A 43 -15.72 0.65 -7.79
N ARG A 44 -16.25 1.17 -8.88
CA ARG A 44 -17.61 0.80 -9.33
C ARG A 44 -17.54 0.14 -10.70
N GLU A 45 -18.22 -1.00 -10.79
CA GLU A 45 -18.40 -1.73 -12.03
C GLU A 45 -19.89 -1.89 -12.28
N ASN A 46 -20.37 -1.33 -13.38
CA ASN A 46 -21.80 -1.35 -13.72
C ASN A 46 -22.70 -0.92 -12.55
N GLY A 47 -22.31 0.14 -11.83
CA GLY A 47 -23.04 0.65 -10.69
C GLY A 47 -22.88 -0.14 -9.38
N GLN A 48 -22.27 -1.32 -9.40
CA GLN A 48 -21.99 -2.14 -8.22
C GLN A 48 -20.64 -1.79 -7.60
N ASN A 49 -20.54 -1.96 -6.29
CA ASN A 49 -19.29 -1.72 -5.57
C ASN A 49 -18.32 -2.90 -5.74
N GLY A 50 -17.06 -2.57 -5.91
CA GLY A 50 -15.91 -3.47 -5.90
C GLY A 50 -14.70 -2.73 -5.35
N SER A 51 -13.53 -3.32 -5.46
CA SER A 51 -12.27 -2.76 -4.96
C SER A 51 -11.15 -2.90 -5.98
N VAL A 52 -10.30 -1.89 -6.06
CA VAL A 52 -8.99 -1.99 -6.72
C VAL A 52 -7.95 -2.15 -5.63
N TRP A 53 -7.16 -3.19 -5.78
CA TRP A 53 -6.02 -3.53 -4.93
C TRP A 53 -4.75 -3.09 -5.63
N GLY A 54 -3.96 -2.27 -4.97
CA GLY A 54 -2.67 -1.80 -5.47
C GLY A 54 -1.52 -2.49 -4.77
N LEU A 55 -0.57 -3.04 -5.52
CA LEU A 55 0.68 -3.61 -5.04
C LEU A 55 1.84 -2.81 -5.61
N ALA A 56 2.65 -2.22 -4.74
CA ALA A 56 3.79 -1.38 -5.12
C ALA A 56 5.08 -1.92 -4.52
N THR A 57 6.15 -2.02 -5.33
CA THR A 57 7.48 -2.34 -4.82
C THR A 57 8.40 -1.13 -4.94
N PRO A 58 9.31 -0.92 -3.97
CA PRO A 58 10.36 0.09 -4.05
C PRO A 58 11.55 -0.38 -4.90
N GLY A 59 12.60 0.44 -4.96
CA GLY A 59 13.89 0.09 -5.57
C GLY A 59 14.07 0.62 -6.99
N PRO A 60 15.16 0.23 -7.67
CA PRO A 60 15.53 0.77 -8.99
C PRO A 60 14.64 0.25 -10.12
N GLN A 61 13.99 -0.89 -9.93
CA GLN A 61 13.03 -1.48 -10.87
C GLN A 61 11.66 -1.62 -10.18
N PRO A 62 10.99 -0.50 -9.85
CA PRO A 62 9.74 -0.54 -9.12
C PRO A 62 8.64 -1.17 -9.96
N VAL A 63 7.74 -1.89 -9.29
CA VAL A 63 6.50 -2.37 -9.89
C VAL A 63 5.33 -1.60 -9.31
N ARG A 64 4.36 -1.29 -10.16
CA ARG A 64 3.05 -0.74 -9.81
C ARG A 64 2.01 -1.66 -10.41
N TYR A 65 1.30 -2.43 -9.57
CA TYR A 65 0.36 -3.44 -10.03
C TYR A 65 -1.02 -3.15 -9.46
N ASP A 66 -2.01 -3.01 -10.35
CA ASP A 66 -3.40 -2.79 -10.00
C ASP A 66 -4.25 -4.03 -10.36
N HIS A 67 -5.07 -4.45 -9.42
CA HIS A 67 -6.01 -5.57 -9.57
C HIS A 67 -7.40 -5.15 -9.12
N TYR A 68 -8.40 -5.36 -9.98
CA TYR A 68 -9.80 -5.18 -9.63
C TYR A 68 -10.41 -6.50 -9.18
N ASP A 69 -11.14 -6.45 -8.07
CA ASP A 69 -11.99 -7.54 -7.62
C ASP A 69 -13.33 -6.99 -7.10
N ARG A 70 -14.41 -7.74 -7.25
CA ARG A 70 -15.71 -7.39 -6.67
C ARG A 70 -15.67 -7.47 -5.14
N SER A 71 -14.82 -8.32 -4.61
CA SER A 71 -14.64 -8.52 -3.19
C SER A 71 -13.61 -7.55 -2.59
N ARG A 72 -13.84 -7.14 -1.36
CA ARG A 72 -12.84 -6.51 -0.50
C ARG A 72 -12.33 -7.49 0.56
N ALA A 73 -12.55 -8.79 0.40
CA ALA A 73 -12.10 -9.79 1.37
C ALA A 73 -10.56 -9.92 1.37
N GLY A 74 -9.98 -10.21 2.53
CA GLY A 74 -8.54 -10.42 2.67
C GLY A 74 -7.98 -11.59 1.86
N SER A 75 -8.82 -12.52 1.37
CA SER A 75 -8.42 -13.55 0.41
C SER A 75 -7.86 -12.96 -0.88
N VAL A 76 -8.43 -11.85 -1.36
CA VAL A 76 -7.92 -11.17 -2.58
C VAL A 76 -6.48 -10.70 -2.38
N ALA A 77 -6.17 -10.11 -1.21
CA ALA A 77 -4.80 -9.72 -0.88
C ALA A 77 -3.87 -10.95 -0.81
N THR A 78 -4.33 -12.06 -0.21
CA THR A 78 -3.56 -13.31 -0.12
C THR A 78 -3.28 -13.90 -1.51
N ASP A 79 -4.30 -13.94 -2.37
CA ASP A 79 -4.18 -14.46 -3.74
C ASP A 79 -3.25 -13.59 -4.59
N LEU A 80 -3.30 -12.26 -4.39
CA LEU A 80 -2.44 -11.32 -5.09
C LEU A 80 -0.98 -11.42 -4.62
N LEU A 81 -0.74 -11.61 -3.33
CA LEU A 81 0.59 -11.84 -2.77
C LEU A 81 1.16 -13.22 -3.16
N GLY A 82 0.30 -14.25 -3.24
CA GLY A 82 0.73 -15.61 -3.59
C GLY A 82 1.84 -16.12 -2.67
N ASP A 83 2.99 -16.39 -3.25
CA ASP A 83 4.21 -16.89 -2.60
C ASP A 83 5.16 -15.78 -2.09
N PHE A 84 4.71 -14.54 -2.06
CA PHE A 84 5.49 -13.43 -1.50
C PHE A 84 5.85 -13.72 -0.03
N ASP A 85 7.13 -13.65 0.31
CA ASP A 85 7.69 -13.92 1.65
C ASP A 85 8.45 -12.72 2.25
N GLY A 86 8.43 -11.57 1.56
CA GLY A 86 9.11 -10.34 1.97
C GLY A 86 8.36 -9.54 3.06
N HIS A 87 8.77 -8.30 3.22
CA HIS A 87 8.14 -7.36 4.16
C HIS A 87 6.96 -6.64 3.51
N LEU A 88 5.75 -6.81 4.05
CA LEU A 88 4.54 -6.17 3.55
C LEU A 88 4.24 -4.88 4.32
N GLY A 89 4.31 -3.73 3.64
CA GLY A 89 3.76 -2.47 4.15
C GLY A 89 2.26 -2.37 3.86
N SER A 90 1.44 -2.06 4.88
CA SER A 90 0.01 -1.80 4.69
C SER A 90 -0.57 -0.91 5.78
N ASP A 91 -1.82 -0.50 5.64
CA ASP A 91 -2.59 0.09 6.72
C ASP A 91 -3.06 -0.96 7.76
N PHE A 92 -4.02 -0.57 8.63
CA PHE A 92 -4.60 -1.46 9.65
C PHE A 92 -5.84 -2.22 9.18
N TYR A 93 -6.14 -2.27 7.89
CA TYR A 93 -7.26 -3.05 7.40
C TYR A 93 -7.10 -4.54 7.74
N GLY A 94 -8.14 -5.13 8.32
CA GLY A 94 -8.10 -6.51 8.81
C GLY A 94 -7.85 -7.58 7.74
N GLY A 95 -8.09 -7.25 6.47
CA GLY A 95 -7.82 -8.13 5.34
C GLY A 95 -6.35 -8.52 5.22
N TYR A 96 -5.44 -7.63 5.58
CA TYR A 96 -3.99 -7.88 5.54
C TYR A 96 -3.48 -8.77 6.67
N ASN A 97 -4.26 -9.02 7.72
CA ASN A 97 -3.87 -9.93 8.82
C ASN A 97 -3.75 -11.39 8.39
N ARG A 98 -4.17 -11.73 7.17
CA ARG A 98 -4.00 -13.08 6.59
C ARG A 98 -2.59 -13.32 6.05
N TYR A 99 -1.83 -12.28 5.78
CA TYR A 99 -0.43 -12.42 5.39
C TYR A 99 0.38 -12.89 6.60
N ALA A 100 1.07 -14.03 6.43
CA ALA A 100 1.80 -14.68 7.53
C ALA A 100 3.27 -14.25 7.63
N GLY A 101 3.77 -13.47 6.66
CA GLY A 101 5.16 -12.98 6.63
C GLY A 101 5.37 -11.74 7.51
N GLN A 102 6.49 -11.08 7.30
CA GLN A 102 6.86 -9.86 8.05
C GLN A 102 6.01 -8.65 7.60
N HIS A 103 5.49 -7.92 8.57
CA HIS A 103 4.54 -6.84 8.29
C HIS A 103 4.99 -5.51 8.90
N GLN A 104 4.92 -4.44 8.10
CA GLN A 104 5.04 -3.07 8.58
C GLN A 104 3.68 -2.38 8.51
N ARG A 105 3.12 -1.97 9.64
CA ARG A 105 1.89 -1.17 9.70
C ARG A 105 2.20 0.31 9.55
N CYS A 106 1.38 1.00 8.78
CA CYS A 106 1.56 2.40 8.41
C CYS A 106 1.44 3.34 9.61
N TRP A 107 2.54 3.98 10.00
CA TRP A 107 2.55 4.99 11.05
C TRP A 107 1.72 6.23 10.71
N ALA A 108 1.66 6.63 9.45
CA ALA A 108 0.86 7.80 9.05
C ALA A 108 -0.62 7.65 9.43
N HIS A 109 -1.20 6.44 9.30
CA HIS A 109 -2.56 6.15 9.72
C HIS A 109 -2.72 6.23 11.25
N LEU A 110 -1.79 5.64 12.00
CA LEU A 110 -1.82 5.70 13.46
C LEU A 110 -1.68 7.14 13.97
N LEU A 111 -0.75 7.92 13.39
CA LEU A 111 -0.52 9.31 13.77
C LEU A 111 -1.74 10.20 13.47
N ARG A 112 -2.43 9.96 12.35
CA ARG A 112 -3.69 10.65 12.02
C ARG A 112 -4.77 10.37 13.06
N ASP A 113 -4.96 9.11 13.43
CA ASP A 113 -5.96 8.72 14.43
C ASP A 113 -5.61 9.27 15.83
N LEU A 114 -4.31 9.33 16.19
CA LEU A 114 -3.85 9.97 17.44
C LEU A 114 -4.10 11.49 17.43
N HIS A 115 -3.95 12.13 16.26
CA HIS A 115 -4.26 13.55 16.12
C HIS A 115 -5.75 13.81 16.33
N THR A 116 -6.62 13.07 15.65
CA THR A 116 -8.08 13.15 15.84
C THR A 116 -8.46 12.90 17.30
N LEU A 117 -7.89 11.87 17.93
CA LEU A 117 -8.15 11.60 19.37
C LEU A 117 -7.79 12.80 20.26
N LYS A 118 -6.67 13.50 19.98
CA LYS A 118 -6.29 14.69 20.75
C LYS A 118 -7.23 15.88 20.52
N GLU A 119 -7.72 16.06 19.29
CA GLU A 119 -8.66 17.13 18.97
C GLU A 119 -10.01 16.89 19.63
N ASP A 120 -10.53 15.65 19.56
CA ASP A 120 -11.82 15.27 20.16
C ASP A 120 -11.81 15.35 21.69
N HIS A 121 -10.63 15.24 22.33
CA HIS A 121 -10.45 15.23 23.77
C HIS A 121 -9.39 16.23 24.26
N ALA A 122 -9.36 17.42 23.66
CA ALA A 122 -8.30 18.43 23.90
C ALA A 122 -8.18 18.88 25.37
N THR A 123 -9.28 18.78 26.16
CA THR A 123 -9.29 19.17 27.58
C THR A 123 -8.91 18.03 28.52
N ASP A 124 -8.80 16.78 28.02
CA ASP A 124 -8.36 15.63 28.83
C ASP A 124 -6.85 15.46 28.75
N ALA A 125 -6.14 15.97 29.76
CA ALA A 125 -4.69 15.90 29.84
C ALA A 125 -4.15 14.46 29.81
N GLY A 126 -4.91 13.48 30.30
CA GLY A 126 -4.55 12.06 30.28
C GLY A 126 -4.56 11.48 28.85
N VAL A 127 -5.60 11.81 28.08
CA VAL A 127 -5.73 11.41 26.67
C VAL A 127 -4.67 12.08 25.82
N VAL A 128 -4.51 13.39 25.93
CA VAL A 128 -3.51 14.18 25.18
C VAL A 128 -2.09 13.69 25.48
N GLY A 129 -1.76 13.51 26.77
CA GLY A 129 -0.44 13.02 27.18
C GLY A 129 -0.14 11.61 26.69
N TRP A 130 -1.12 10.71 26.69
CA TRP A 130 -0.96 9.36 26.15
C TRP A 130 -0.74 9.37 24.63
N ALA A 131 -1.56 10.11 23.90
CA ALA A 131 -1.43 10.20 22.46
C ALA A 131 -0.06 10.81 22.05
N GLN A 132 0.42 11.81 22.81
CA GLN A 132 1.74 12.37 22.61
C GLN A 132 2.85 11.36 22.92
N ALA A 133 2.72 10.55 23.99
CA ALA A 133 3.68 9.51 24.32
C ALA A 133 3.78 8.43 23.23
N VAL A 134 2.66 8.07 22.59
CA VAL A 134 2.68 7.16 21.44
C VAL A 134 3.37 7.82 20.23
N ARG A 135 3.12 9.11 19.99
CA ARG A 135 3.79 9.87 18.92
C ARG A 135 5.30 9.88 19.09
N VAL A 136 5.79 10.08 20.32
CA VAL A 136 7.23 10.12 20.64
C VAL A 136 7.93 8.82 20.23
N LEU A 137 7.28 7.66 20.30
CA LEU A 137 7.89 6.40 19.82
C LEU A 137 8.29 6.46 18.34
N TYR A 138 7.43 7.08 17.53
CA TYR A 138 7.73 7.27 16.11
C TYR A 138 8.85 8.29 15.90
N ASP A 139 8.77 9.41 16.61
CA ASP A 139 9.76 10.50 16.50
C ASP A 139 11.15 10.02 16.93
N ASP A 140 11.25 9.24 18.03
CA ASP A 140 12.51 8.63 18.51
C ASP A 140 13.07 7.62 17.49
N ALA A 141 12.19 6.79 16.89
CA ALA A 141 12.60 5.86 15.86
C ALA A 141 13.17 6.57 14.62
N GLN A 142 12.52 7.63 14.16
CA GLN A 142 13.00 8.43 13.04
C GLN A 142 14.33 9.12 13.36
N ALA A 143 14.42 9.79 14.51
CA ALA A 143 15.64 10.47 14.93
C ALA A 143 16.85 9.52 14.99
N ALA A 144 16.63 8.27 15.45
CA ALA A 144 17.70 7.28 15.48
C ALA A 144 18.13 6.80 14.09
N LEU A 145 17.25 6.86 13.09
CA LEU A 145 17.54 6.46 11.71
C LEU A 145 18.10 7.61 10.85
N ASP A 146 17.86 8.87 11.24
CA ASP A 146 18.40 10.06 10.57
C ASP A 146 19.91 10.26 10.83
N GLY A 147 20.48 9.51 11.78
CA GLY A 147 21.91 9.52 12.11
C GLY A 147 22.75 8.63 11.19
N PRO A 148 24.01 8.36 11.57
CA PRO A 148 24.85 7.41 10.88
C PRO A 148 24.21 6.02 10.80
N PRO A 149 24.46 5.23 9.73
CA PRO A 149 23.86 3.91 9.55
C PRO A 149 24.09 3.00 10.77
N LEU A 150 23.02 2.55 11.40
CA LEU A 150 23.10 1.66 12.56
C LEU A 150 23.39 0.22 12.12
N PRO A 151 24.31 -0.49 12.80
CA PRO A 151 24.49 -1.92 12.63
C PRO A 151 23.21 -2.71 12.90
N ALA A 152 23.03 -3.86 12.23
CA ALA A 152 21.80 -4.68 12.32
C ALA A 152 21.43 -5.07 13.76
N ALA A 153 22.44 -5.38 14.60
CA ALA A 153 22.22 -5.73 16.00
C ALA A 153 21.66 -4.55 16.81
N LEU A 154 22.14 -3.32 16.55
CA LEU A 154 21.63 -2.11 17.21
C LEU A 154 20.23 -1.76 16.73
N ARG A 155 19.93 -1.90 15.43
CA ARG A 155 18.58 -1.74 14.89
C ARG A 155 17.58 -2.69 15.55
N THR A 156 17.95 -3.97 15.68
CA THR A 156 17.12 -4.97 16.36
C THR A 156 16.88 -4.62 17.83
N THR A 157 17.91 -4.17 18.52
CA THR A 157 17.81 -3.75 19.93
C THR A 157 16.89 -2.55 20.09
N LEU A 158 17.07 -1.53 19.27
CA LEU A 158 16.23 -0.34 19.25
C LEU A 158 14.75 -0.70 18.99
N ALA A 159 14.48 -1.51 17.96
CA ALA A 159 13.13 -1.94 17.65
C ALA A 159 12.46 -2.64 18.85
N ARG A 160 13.18 -3.56 19.52
CA ARG A 160 12.67 -4.25 20.73
C ARG A 160 12.38 -3.27 21.88
N GLN A 161 13.22 -2.25 22.07
CA GLN A 161 13.00 -1.23 23.10
C GLN A 161 11.73 -0.43 22.82
N LEU A 162 11.53 -0.01 21.56
CA LEU A 162 10.34 0.72 21.12
C LEU A 162 9.07 -0.14 21.24
N GLU A 163 9.13 -1.42 20.87
CA GLU A 163 8.05 -2.38 21.05
C GLU A 163 7.66 -2.55 22.54
N ALA A 164 8.65 -2.66 23.41
CA ALA A 164 8.41 -2.75 24.85
C ALA A 164 7.76 -1.47 25.40
N GLN A 165 8.09 -0.29 24.85
CA GLN A 165 7.44 0.97 25.21
C GLN A 165 6.00 1.00 24.66
N ALA A 166 5.80 0.62 23.39
CA ALA A 166 4.47 0.50 22.78
C ALA A 166 3.57 -0.45 23.59
N PHE A 167 4.10 -1.60 24.04
CA PHE A 167 3.40 -2.51 24.90
C PHE A 167 2.92 -1.83 26.18
N ARG A 168 3.80 -1.13 26.93
CA ARG A 168 3.43 -0.45 28.15
C ARG A 168 2.34 0.59 27.95
N LEU A 169 2.42 1.39 26.86
CA LEU A 169 1.40 2.37 26.51
C LEU A 169 0.06 1.69 26.13
N GLY A 170 0.13 0.59 25.41
CA GLY A 170 -1.07 -0.18 25.02
C GLY A 170 -1.79 -0.80 26.19
N VAL A 171 -1.07 -1.43 27.13
CA VAL A 171 -1.65 -2.07 28.32
C VAL A 171 -2.44 -1.06 29.19
N ARG A 172 -1.96 0.20 29.26
CA ARG A 172 -2.53 1.22 30.15
C ARG A 172 -4.04 1.43 29.97
N TYR A 173 -4.57 1.31 28.74
CA TYR A 173 -5.97 1.64 28.45
C TYR A 173 -6.78 0.50 27.83
N THR A 174 -6.19 -0.64 27.49
CA THR A 174 -6.91 -1.75 26.85
C THR A 174 -8.06 -2.31 27.67
N GLY A 175 -7.91 -2.36 28.98
CA GLY A 175 -8.93 -2.90 29.91
C GLY A 175 -10.05 -1.92 30.26
N LEU A 176 -9.90 -0.62 29.98
CA LEU A 176 -10.82 0.42 30.41
C LEU A 176 -11.97 0.60 29.41
N LYS A 177 -13.09 -0.08 29.64
CA LYS A 177 -14.29 0.05 28.79
C LYS A 177 -14.75 1.52 28.76
N GLY A 178 -15.07 2.02 27.56
CA GLY A 178 -15.55 3.40 27.36
C GLY A 178 -14.46 4.46 27.35
N HIS A 179 -13.20 4.14 27.69
CA HIS A 179 -12.12 5.13 27.66
C HIS A 179 -11.73 5.52 26.21
N PRO A 180 -11.56 6.83 25.90
CA PRO A 180 -11.25 7.30 24.53
C PRO A 180 -10.01 6.63 23.91
N CYS A 181 -8.94 6.44 24.68
CA CYS A 181 -7.71 5.82 24.19
C CYS A 181 -7.83 4.32 23.89
N ARG A 182 -8.91 3.64 24.37
CA ARG A 182 -9.00 2.17 24.38
C ARG A 182 -8.84 1.53 22.99
N ALA A 183 -9.45 2.10 21.97
CA ALA A 183 -9.42 1.55 20.62
C ALA A 183 -8.00 1.57 20.06
N LEU A 184 -7.31 2.70 20.16
CA LEU A 184 -5.92 2.87 19.69
C LEU A 184 -4.92 2.09 20.56
N ALA A 185 -5.15 2.01 21.88
CA ALA A 185 -4.33 1.19 22.78
C ALA A 185 -4.40 -0.30 22.42
N ARG A 186 -5.57 -0.82 22.06
CA ARG A 186 -5.74 -2.20 21.58
C ARG A 186 -5.06 -2.41 20.23
N ARG A 187 -5.12 -1.42 19.31
CA ARG A 187 -4.43 -1.47 18.03
C ARG A 187 -2.91 -1.49 18.25
N LEU A 188 -2.41 -0.63 19.13
CA LEU A 188 -0.99 -0.57 19.48
C LEU A 188 -0.48 -1.91 20.02
N LEU A 189 -1.20 -2.56 20.96
CA LEU A 189 -0.85 -3.87 21.46
C LEU A 189 -0.88 -4.97 20.40
N ARG A 190 -1.91 -4.98 19.55
CA ARG A 190 -2.08 -5.99 18.52
C ARG A 190 -0.93 -5.97 17.52
N HIS A 191 -0.48 -4.78 17.14
CA HIS A 191 0.45 -4.57 16.04
C HIS A 191 1.83 -4.06 16.50
N GLN A 192 2.17 -4.17 17.79
CA GLN A 192 3.42 -3.61 18.32
C GLN A 192 4.67 -4.11 17.58
N GLY A 193 4.74 -5.39 17.24
CA GLY A 193 5.84 -5.98 16.48
C GLY A 193 5.86 -5.58 15.01
N GLU A 194 4.69 -5.14 14.48
CA GLU A 194 4.53 -4.73 13.09
C GLU A 194 4.72 -3.21 12.88
N LEU A 195 4.88 -2.44 13.96
CA LEU A 195 5.05 -0.98 13.90
C LEU A 195 6.50 -0.54 13.73
N PHE A 196 7.48 -1.39 14.06
CA PHE A 196 8.90 -1.03 14.08
C PHE A 196 9.76 -1.88 13.15
N GLU A 197 9.14 -2.57 12.18
CA GLU A 197 9.88 -3.35 11.20
C GLU A 197 10.78 -2.46 10.31
N PHE A 198 10.34 -1.22 10.00
CA PHE A 198 11.16 -0.23 9.31
C PHE A 198 12.45 0.14 10.06
N VAL A 199 12.47 -0.03 11.38
CA VAL A 199 13.70 0.17 12.18
C VAL A 199 14.66 -1.00 11.96
N ARG A 200 14.17 -2.25 11.81
CA ARG A 200 14.99 -3.44 11.58
C ARG A 200 15.55 -3.48 10.16
N VAL A 201 14.72 -3.14 9.17
CA VAL A 201 15.00 -3.35 7.76
C VAL A 201 15.39 -2.03 7.09
N PRO A 202 16.66 -1.89 6.66
CA PRO A 202 17.09 -0.70 5.93
C PRO A 202 16.28 -0.47 4.64
N GLY A 203 15.79 0.74 4.43
CA GLY A 203 15.03 1.11 3.24
C GLY A 203 13.54 0.74 3.27
N LEU A 204 13.06 0.02 4.29
CA LEU A 204 11.63 -0.15 4.51
C LEU A 204 11.03 1.15 5.06
N SER A 205 9.94 1.62 4.45
CA SER A 205 9.24 2.83 4.91
C SER A 205 8.39 2.56 6.14
N ALA A 206 8.35 3.51 7.07
CA ALA A 206 7.42 3.49 8.20
C ALA A 206 5.96 3.72 7.77
N ASP A 207 5.74 4.27 6.58
CA ASP A 207 4.42 4.57 6.04
C ASP A 207 4.08 3.73 4.80
N ASN A 208 2.82 3.81 4.36
CA ASN A 208 2.31 3.11 3.18
C ASN A 208 2.13 4.05 1.98
N ASN A 209 2.81 5.20 1.96
CA ASN A 209 2.67 6.22 0.93
C ASN A 209 2.94 5.69 -0.49
N ALA A 210 3.73 4.63 -0.64
CA ALA A 210 4.02 4.03 -1.94
C ALA A 210 2.75 3.45 -2.59
N ALA A 211 1.96 2.67 -1.84
CA ALA A 211 0.70 2.12 -2.31
C ALA A 211 -0.39 3.19 -2.42
N GLU A 212 -0.47 4.13 -1.47
CA GLU A 212 -1.42 5.24 -1.54
C GLU A 212 -1.21 6.09 -2.80
N ARG A 213 0.05 6.40 -3.15
CA ARG A 213 0.37 7.13 -4.38
C ARG A 213 0.04 6.35 -5.64
N LEU A 214 0.19 5.02 -5.64
CA LEU A 214 -0.21 4.16 -6.75
C LEU A 214 -1.72 4.30 -7.01
N LEU A 215 -2.54 4.27 -5.97
CA LEU A 215 -4.01 4.30 -6.11
C LEU A 215 -4.58 5.68 -6.43
N ARG A 216 -3.81 6.77 -6.32
CA ARG A 216 -4.30 8.13 -6.64
C ARG A 216 -4.88 8.27 -8.06
N PRO A 217 -4.24 7.77 -9.14
CA PRO A 217 -4.82 7.83 -10.48
C PRO A 217 -6.15 7.08 -10.58
N VAL A 218 -6.27 5.94 -9.90
CA VAL A 218 -7.51 5.15 -9.82
C VAL A 218 -8.62 5.96 -9.14
N VAL A 219 -8.32 6.61 -8.02
CA VAL A 219 -9.28 7.46 -7.29
C VAL A 219 -9.72 8.65 -8.13
N VAL A 220 -8.79 9.33 -8.81
CA VAL A 220 -9.12 10.45 -9.71
C VAL A 220 -10.03 9.98 -10.85
N GLN A 221 -9.69 8.87 -11.49
CA GLN A 221 -10.50 8.32 -12.57
C GLN A 221 -11.91 7.91 -12.12
N ARG A 222 -12.02 7.28 -10.95
CA ARG A 222 -13.34 6.98 -10.37
C ARG A 222 -14.20 8.24 -10.21
N LYS A 223 -13.58 9.35 -9.79
CA LYS A 223 -14.30 10.64 -9.66
C LYS A 223 -14.75 11.20 -11.00
N ILE A 224 -14.00 10.96 -12.08
CA ILE A 224 -14.30 11.47 -13.43
C ILE A 224 -15.30 10.57 -14.15
N SER A 225 -15.06 9.24 -14.19
CA SER A 225 -15.82 8.30 -15.01
C SER A 225 -16.93 7.56 -14.25
N GLY A 226 -16.94 7.63 -12.91
CA GLY A 226 -17.83 6.84 -12.07
C GLY A 226 -17.52 5.34 -12.06
N GLY A 227 -16.39 4.92 -12.63
CA GLY A 227 -15.97 3.52 -12.74
C GLY A 227 -16.08 2.96 -14.15
N THR A 228 -16.20 1.64 -14.25
CA THR A 228 -16.34 0.88 -15.51
C THR A 228 -17.75 0.32 -15.69
N ARG A 229 -18.07 -0.12 -16.91
CA ARG A 229 -19.41 -0.64 -17.24
C ARG A 229 -19.47 -2.18 -17.35
N SER A 230 -18.30 -2.85 -17.31
CA SER A 230 -18.19 -4.31 -17.44
C SER A 230 -16.96 -4.83 -16.73
N ALA A 231 -16.95 -6.13 -16.38
CA ALA A 231 -15.80 -6.83 -15.83
C ALA A 231 -14.58 -6.74 -16.76
N HIS A 232 -14.83 -6.85 -18.04
CA HIS A 232 -13.82 -6.72 -19.08
C HIS A 232 -13.17 -5.34 -19.09
N GLY A 233 -13.99 -4.28 -19.03
CA GLY A 233 -13.53 -2.91 -18.92
C GLY A 233 -12.73 -2.67 -17.63
N SER A 234 -13.10 -3.30 -16.52
CA SER A 234 -12.34 -3.22 -15.26
C SER A 234 -10.97 -3.88 -15.41
N THR A 235 -10.92 -5.09 -15.98
CA THR A 235 -9.68 -5.84 -16.22
C THR A 235 -8.75 -5.09 -17.16
N THR A 236 -9.26 -4.61 -18.30
CA THR A 236 -8.48 -3.80 -19.25
C THR A 236 -7.94 -2.55 -18.59
N ARG A 237 -8.78 -1.85 -17.83
CA ARG A 237 -8.38 -0.62 -17.14
C ARG A 237 -7.24 -0.85 -16.16
N MET A 238 -7.30 -1.90 -15.34
CA MET A 238 -6.25 -2.21 -14.37
C MET A 238 -4.99 -2.74 -15.07
N ALA A 239 -5.15 -3.43 -16.21
CA ALA A 239 -4.01 -3.82 -17.05
C ALA A 239 -3.22 -2.60 -17.53
N LEU A 240 -3.91 -1.63 -18.11
CA LEU A 240 -3.29 -0.39 -18.58
C LEU A 240 -2.67 0.41 -17.42
N ALA A 241 -3.37 0.53 -16.30
CA ALA A 241 -2.85 1.21 -15.11
C ALA A 241 -1.53 0.57 -14.64
N THR A 242 -1.49 -0.75 -14.50
CA THR A 242 -0.29 -1.51 -14.12
C THR A 242 0.91 -1.16 -15.01
N LEU A 243 0.72 -1.23 -16.32
CA LEU A 243 1.81 -1.00 -17.28
C LEU A 243 2.29 0.44 -17.26
N PHE A 244 1.38 1.39 -17.48
CA PHE A 244 1.73 2.80 -17.59
C PHE A 244 2.31 3.36 -16.28
N GLU A 245 1.78 2.97 -15.12
CA GLU A 245 2.31 3.40 -13.83
C GLU A 245 3.67 2.77 -13.53
N THR A 246 3.90 1.50 -13.94
CA THR A 246 5.20 0.86 -13.81
C THR A 246 6.23 1.52 -14.72
N TRP A 247 5.92 1.73 -15.99
CA TRP A 247 6.81 2.40 -16.94
C TRP A 247 7.16 3.82 -16.49
N ARG A 248 6.15 4.57 -16.04
CA ARG A 248 6.35 5.90 -15.47
C ARG A 248 7.29 5.87 -14.25
N ALA A 249 7.09 4.92 -13.34
CA ALA A 249 7.92 4.78 -12.16
C ALA A 249 9.38 4.40 -12.48
N ARG A 250 9.60 3.73 -13.61
CA ARG A 250 10.92 3.37 -14.17
C ARG A 250 11.52 4.47 -15.05
N GLY A 251 10.82 5.56 -15.31
CA GLY A 251 11.26 6.62 -16.22
C GLY A 251 11.26 6.22 -17.70
N LEU A 252 10.49 5.18 -18.07
CA LEU A 252 10.42 4.67 -19.43
C LEU A 252 9.43 5.49 -20.29
N ASN A 253 9.68 5.54 -21.60
CA ASN A 253 8.77 6.18 -22.54
C ASN A 253 7.62 5.23 -22.90
N ALA A 254 6.40 5.58 -22.45
CA ALA A 254 5.23 4.74 -22.62
C ALA A 254 4.92 4.38 -24.09
N PHE A 255 5.22 5.27 -25.05
CA PHE A 255 5.01 4.97 -26.47
C PHE A 255 5.98 3.89 -26.96
N HIS A 256 7.25 3.99 -26.60
CA HIS A 256 8.25 2.99 -26.94
C HIS A 256 7.92 1.63 -26.31
N GLU A 257 7.50 1.62 -25.05
CA GLU A 257 7.11 0.39 -24.37
C GLU A 257 5.87 -0.25 -25.02
N CYS A 258 4.88 0.54 -25.45
CA CYS A 258 3.73 0.02 -26.19
C CYS A 258 4.17 -0.64 -27.51
N LEU A 259 5.08 -0.02 -28.27
CA LEU A 259 5.61 -0.61 -29.50
C LEU A 259 6.37 -1.91 -29.22
N SER A 260 7.20 -1.91 -28.19
CA SER A 260 7.99 -3.08 -27.77
C SER A 260 7.08 -4.27 -27.42
N VAL A 261 6.07 -4.04 -26.59
CA VAL A 261 5.12 -5.09 -26.17
C VAL A 261 4.29 -5.62 -27.36
N LEU A 262 3.99 -4.76 -28.33
CA LEU A 262 3.29 -5.15 -29.56
C LEU A 262 4.21 -5.70 -30.65
N HIS A 263 5.52 -5.85 -30.36
CA HIS A 263 6.54 -6.30 -31.31
C HIS A 263 6.69 -5.41 -32.55
N PHE A 264 6.37 -4.13 -32.43
CA PHE A 264 6.67 -3.16 -33.49
C PHE A 264 8.12 -2.65 -33.38
N PRO A 265 8.81 -2.40 -34.50
CA PRO A 265 10.14 -1.81 -34.46
C PRO A 265 10.09 -0.42 -33.82
N LEU A 266 11.06 -0.15 -32.92
CA LEU A 266 11.19 1.16 -32.32
C LEU A 266 11.62 2.19 -33.38
N PRO A 267 11.10 3.45 -33.32
CA PRO A 267 11.57 4.50 -34.21
C PRO A 267 13.06 4.74 -33.97
N GLN A 268 13.84 4.77 -35.07
CA GLN A 268 15.22 5.20 -34.98
C GLN A 268 15.25 6.70 -34.70
N VAL A 269 15.89 7.10 -33.60
CA VAL A 269 16.08 8.51 -33.21
C VAL A 269 17.31 9.06 -33.90
#